data_c1922df240085c23e672b0bac53c6f0a
#
_entry.id   c1922df240085c23e672b0bac53c6f0a
#
_cell.length_a   1.000
_cell.length_b   1.000
_cell.length_c   1.000
_cell.angle_alpha   90.00
_cell.angle_beta   90.00
_cell.angle_gamma   90.00
#
_symmetry.space_group_name_H-M   'P 1'
#
loop_
_entity.id
_entity.type
_entity.pdbx_description
1 polymer ?
#
loop_
_entity_poly.entity_id
_entity_poly.type
_entity_poly.pdbx_seq_one_letter_code
_entity_poly.pdbx_strand_id
1 'polypeptide(L)'
;LEQNYNYKVVKQFAIATVLWGVVGMLVGVVIAAQLAWPALNFDVPWLSYGRLRPLHTNGVIFAFGISGLFATSYYVVQRTCQVRLFSDRLAAFTFWGWQAVIVSAVVTLPMGLTRGKEYAELEWPIAILIAVVWIAYAVVFFGTIVRRKVQHIYVANWFFGGYILAVTLLHVVNGMVMPATLTKSYSMYSGVQDAMIQWWYGHNAVGFILTAGYLGMVYYFIPKQAGRPVYSYRLSIVHFWALIFTYMWAGPHHLHYTALPDWTQSLGMVFSLILLAPSWGGMINGIMTLSGAWHKLRTDPILKFMIVSLSFYGMATFEGPMMSIKAINALSHYTDWGIAHVHGGALGWVGFITMGSIYYLLPRLAGRTNMYSTQLVDLHFWVATIGVVLYIAAMWIAGVMQGLMWRAVNPDGTLTYTFVESVKATYPYYVVRFAGGTLYLAGMAIMAYNTWMTLRGRDVPAATIPQLKAA
;
A
#
# COMPACT_ATOMS: atom_id res chain seq x y z
N LEU A 1 -2.74 31.59 -24.28
CA LEU A 1 -3.10 30.17 -24.53
C LEU A 1 -3.50 29.55 -23.20
N GLU A 2 -4.77 29.14 -23.08
CA GLU A 2 -5.25 28.35 -21.93
C GLU A 2 -4.48 27.04 -21.84
N GLN A 3 -3.81 26.80 -20.71
CA GLN A 3 -3.13 25.53 -20.46
C GLN A 3 -4.07 24.58 -19.72
N ASN A 4 -4.21 23.38 -20.23
CA ASN A 4 -4.95 22.31 -19.57
C ASN A 4 -4.05 21.44 -18.71
N TYR A 5 -4.60 20.87 -17.62
CA TYR A 5 -3.92 19.86 -16.84
C TYR A 5 -3.62 18.60 -17.69
N ASN A 6 -2.54 17.89 -17.39
CA ASN A 6 -2.28 16.59 -18.01
C ASN A 6 -3.09 15.49 -17.32
N TYR A 7 -4.33 15.29 -17.76
CA TYR A 7 -5.17 14.22 -17.25
C TYR A 7 -5.01 12.89 -17.99
N LYS A 8 -4.29 12.88 -19.13
CA LYS A 8 -4.06 11.65 -19.89
C LYS A 8 -3.30 10.62 -19.05
N VAL A 9 -2.16 11.00 -18.49
CA VAL A 9 -1.33 10.10 -17.67
C VAL A 9 -2.02 9.73 -16.36
N VAL A 10 -2.78 10.65 -15.76
CA VAL A 10 -3.60 10.38 -14.57
C VAL A 10 -4.65 9.31 -14.86
N LYS A 11 -5.37 9.42 -15.99
CA LYS A 11 -6.37 8.44 -16.44
C LYS A 11 -5.73 7.07 -16.71
N GLN A 12 -4.57 7.05 -17.35
CA GLN A 12 -3.82 5.81 -17.61
C GLN A 12 -3.46 5.09 -16.30
N PHE A 13 -2.89 5.78 -15.32
CA PHE A 13 -2.57 5.20 -14.02
C PHE A 13 -3.82 4.81 -13.21
N ALA A 14 -4.91 5.57 -13.29
CA ALA A 14 -6.17 5.23 -12.62
C ALA A 14 -6.77 3.92 -13.19
N ILE A 15 -6.73 3.73 -14.51
CA ILE A 15 -7.15 2.48 -15.15
C ILE A 15 -6.22 1.33 -14.76
N ALA A 16 -4.90 1.56 -14.80
CA ALA A 16 -3.90 0.56 -14.39
C ALA A 16 -4.08 0.13 -12.92
N THR A 17 -4.44 1.07 -12.03
CA THR A 17 -4.76 0.77 -10.63
C THR A 17 -5.89 -0.23 -10.52
N VAL A 18 -6.99 -0.02 -11.22
CA VAL A 18 -8.14 -0.94 -11.19
C VAL A 18 -7.78 -2.29 -11.80
N LEU A 19 -7.10 -2.30 -12.95
CA LEU A 19 -6.68 -3.53 -13.62
C LEU A 19 -5.76 -4.38 -12.74
N TRP A 20 -4.68 -3.79 -12.24
CA TRP A 20 -3.72 -4.49 -11.39
C TRP A 20 -4.28 -4.83 -10.02
N GLY A 21 -5.26 -4.07 -9.54
CA GLY A 21 -6.03 -4.40 -8.35
C GLY A 21 -6.77 -5.73 -8.52
N VAL A 22 -7.50 -5.90 -9.62
CA VAL A 22 -8.18 -7.17 -9.94
C VAL A 22 -7.17 -8.32 -10.07
N VAL A 23 -6.09 -8.12 -10.83
CA VAL A 23 -5.08 -9.17 -11.06
C VAL A 23 -4.34 -9.53 -9.76
N GLY A 24 -3.87 -8.55 -9.00
CA GLY A 24 -3.15 -8.79 -7.76
C GLY A 24 -4.00 -9.48 -6.68
N MET A 25 -5.28 -9.07 -6.56
CA MET A 25 -6.22 -9.72 -5.63
C MET A 25 -6.60 -11.13 -6.11
N LEU A 26 -6.72 -11.35 -7.42
CA LEU A 26 -6.96 -12.69 -7.98
C LEU A 26 -5.82 -13.66 -7.63
N VAL A 27 -4.57 -13.26 -7.81
CA VAL A 27 -3.41 -14.07 -7.39
C VAL A 27 -3.48 -14.36 -5.89
N GLY A 28 -3.89 -13.38 -5.07
CA GLY A 28 -4.10 -13.55 -3.63
C GLY A 28 -5.16 -14.61 -3.30
N VAL A 29 -6.28 -14.61 -4.02
CA VAL A 29 -7.33 -15.64 -3.84
C VAL A 29 -6.83 -17.02 -4.26
N VAL A 30 -6.06 -17.10 -5.34
CA VAL A 30 -5.45 -18.38 -5.78
C VAL A 30 -4.52 -18.94 -4.71
N ILE A 31 -3.60 -18.14 -4.16
CA ILE A 31 -2.69 -18.62 -3.12
C ILE A 31 -3.42 -18.94 -1.80
N ALA A 32 -4.49 -18.23 -1.47
CA ALA A 32 -5.34 -18.59 -0.34
C ALA A 32 -6.05 -19.93 -0.55
N ALA A 33 -6.51 -20.21 -1.77
CA ALA A 33 -7.07 -21.51 -2.14
C ALA A 33 -6.01 -22.63 -2.05
N GLN A 34 -4.78 -22.37 -2.47
CA GLN A 34 -3.67 -23.35 -2.38
C GLN A 34 -3.31 -23.72 -0.93
N LEU A 35 -3.47 -22.80 0.02
CA LEU A 35 -3.30 -23.08 1.44
C LEU A 35 -4.41 -23.98 2.01
N ALA A 36 -5.66 -23.74 1.58
CA ALA A 36 -6.80 -24.55 2.00
C ALA A 36 -6.84 -25.91 1.28
N TRP A 37 -6.45 -25.94 0.01
CA TRP A 37 -6.46 -27.14 -0.84
C TRP A 37 -5.13 -27.28 -1.57
N PRO A 38 -4.13 -27.94 -0.98
CA PRO A 38 -2.76 -28.07 -1.53
C PRO A 38 -2.70 -28.66 -2.94
N ALA A 39 -3.68 -29.50 -3.34
CA ALA A 39 -3.78 -30.05 -4.70
C ALA A 39 -3.85 -28.95 -5.78
N LEU A 40 -4.28 -27.73 -5.44
CA LEU A 40 -4.32 -26.59 -6.36
C LEU A 40 -2.93 -25.98 -6.66
N ASN A 41 -1.85 -26.55 -6.14
CA ASN A 41 -0.49 -26.29 -6.64
C ASN A 41 -0.18 -27.04 -7.95
N PHE A 42 -0.98 -28.05 -8.31
CA PHE A 42 -0.93 -28.83 -9.56
C PHE A 42 0.43 -29.47 -9.87
N ASP A 43 1.35 -29.51 -8.92
CA ASP A 43 2.75 -29.94 -9.10
C ASP A 43 3.50 -29.21 -10.24
N VAL A 44 3.04 -27.99 -10.55
CA VAL A 44 3.65 -27.12 -11.57
C VAL A 44 4.49 -26.05 -10.87
N PRO A 45 5.83 -26.01 -11.06
CA PRO A 45 6.72 -25.12 -10.30
C PRO A 45 6.32 -23.66 -10.33
N TRP A 46 5.98 -23.10 -11.51
CA TRP A 46 5.63 -21.68 -11.65
C TRP A 46 4.24 -21.31 -11.14
N LEU A 47 3.38 -22.28 -10.84
CA LEU A 47 2.06 -22.09 -10.20
C LEU A 47 2.07 -22.43 -8.72
N SER A 48 3.19 -22.88 -8.15
CA SER A 48 3.26 -23.20 -6.74
C SER A 48 3.06 -21.97 -5.85
N TYR A 49 2.53 -22.17 -4.66
CA TYR A 49 2.35 -21.14 -3.65
C TYR A 49 3.61 -20.29 -3.43
N GLY A 50 4.78 -20.95 -3.32
CA GLY A 50 6.05 -20.25 -3.10
C GLY A 50 6.49 -19.31 -4.21
N ARG A 51 6.02 -19.53 -5.45
CA ARG A 51 6.27 -18.67 -6.61
C ARG A 51 5.20 -17.59 -6.77
N LEU A 52 3.95 -17.91 -6.48
CA LEU A 52 2.84 -16.97 -6.59
C LEU A 52 2.76 -16.00 -5.40
N ARG A 53 3.22 -16.37 -4.21
CA ARG A 53 3.19 -15.50 -3.04
C ARG A 53 3.97 -14.18 -3.24
N PRO A 54 5.25 -14.17 -3.67
CA PRO A 54 5.95 -12.91 -3.99
C PRO A 54 5.32 -12.18 -5.17
N LEU A 55 4.77 -12.88 -6.16
CA LEU A 55 4.02 -12.25 -7.25
C LEU A 55 2.78 -11.50 -6.73
N HIS A 56 2.01 -12.12 -5.83
CA HIS A 56 0.87 -11.47 -5.17
C HIS A 56 1.31 -10.21 -4.43
N THR A 57 2.35 -10.30 -3.61
CA THR A 57 2.84 -9.18 -2.80
C THR A 57 3.29 -8.02 -3.67
N ASN A 58 4.09 -8.28 -4.71
CA ASN A 58 4.51 -7.26 -5.67
C ASN A 58 3.33 -6.71 -6.47
N GLY A 59 2.37 -7.55 -6.84
CA GLY A 59 1.18 -7.16 -7.58
C GLY A 59 0.31 -6.17 -6.80
N VAL A 60 0.05 -6.43 -5.52
CA VAL A 60 -0.82 -5.53 -4.72
C VAL A 60 -0.09 -4.29 -4.23
N ILE A 61 1.18 -4.39 -3.82
CA ILE A 61 1.92 -3.23 -3.31
C ILE A 61 2.34 -2.32 -4.46
N PHE A 62 3.02 -2.88 -5.47
CA PHE A 62 3.68 -2.07 -6.49
C PHE A 62 2.84 -1.90 -7.76
N ALA A 63 2.13 -2.94 -8.24
CA ALA A 63 1.32 -2.77 -9.42
C ALA A 63 0.01 -2.03 -9.11
N PHE A 64 -0.78 -2.46 -8.14
CA PHE A 64 -2.00 -1.78 -7.72
C PHE A 64 -1.68 -0.50 -6.94
N GLY A 65 -0.96 -0.62 -5.83
CA GLY A 65 -0.77 0.47 -4.88
C GLY A 65 0.01 1.66 -5.46
N ILE A 66 1.19 1.42 -6.05
CA ILE A 66 1.98 2.51 -6.63
C ILE A 66 1.32 3.10 -7.88
N SER A 67 0.60 2.34 -8.69
CA SER A 67 -0.21 2.95 -9.77
C SER A 67 -1.25 3.94 -9.22
N GLY A 68 -1.88 3.61 -8.08
CA GLY A 68 -2.78 4.53 -7.37
C GLY A 68 -2.06 5.78 -6.86
N LEU A 69 -0.84 5.63 -6.35
CA LEU A 69 -0.01 6.76 -5.91
C LEU A 69 0.44 7.64 -7.08
N PHE A 70 0.82 7.08 -8.22
CA PHE A 70 1.10 7.85 -9.44
C PHE A 70 -0.12 8.65 -9.90
N ALA A 71 -1.28 8.00 -10.01
CA ALA A 71 -2.51 8.65 -10.44
C ALA A 71 -2.85 9.84 -9.53
N THR A 72 -2.86 9.60 -8.23
CA THR A 72 -3.30 10.58 -7.24
C THR A 72 -2.27 11.70 -7.04
N SER A 73 -0.98 11.40 -6.94
CA SER A 73 0.06 12.41 -6.77
C SER A 73 0.16 13.33 -7.99
N TYR A 74 0.09 12.78 -9.21
CA TYR A 74 0.10 13.58 -10.44
C TYR A 74 -1.16 14.45 -10.55
N TYR A 75 -2.31 13.96 -10.12
CA TYR A 75 -3.51 14.78 -10.07
C TYR A 75 -3.39 15.89 -9.02
N VAL A 76 -3.01 15.54 -7.80
CA VAL A 76 -2.97 16.46 -6.66
C VAL A 76 -1.93 17.56 -6.86
N VAL A 77 -0.72 17.21 -7.30
CA VAL A 77 0.35 18.21 -7.48
C VAL A 77 -0.01 19.26 -8.52
N GLN A 78 -0.63 18.87 -9.64
CA GLN A 78 -1.10 19.82 -10.65
C GLN A 78 -2.16 20.76 -10.08
N ARG A 79 -3.15 20.20 -9.37
CA ARG A 79 -4.30 20.95 -8.86
C ARG A 79 -3.92 21.90 -7.73
N THR A 80 -3.05 21.47 -6.83
CA THR A 80 -2.60 22.30 -5.69
C THR A 80 -1.55 23.32 -6.08
N CYS A 81 -0.72 23.05 -7.07
CA CYS A 81 0.28 23.98 -7.61
C CYS A 81 -0.28 24.88 -8.73
N GLN A 82 -1.48 24.60 -9.25
CA GLN A 82 -2.13 25.31 -10.36
C GLN A 82 -1.25 25.40 -11.61
N VAL A 83 -0.55 24.31 -11.93
CA VAL A 83 0.30 24.19 -13.12
C VAL A 83 0.16 22.79 -13.73
N ARG A 84 0.47 22.69 -15.03
CA ARG A 84 0.62 21.41 -15.72
C ARG A 84 1.86 20.67 -15.20
N LEU A 85 1.89 19.32 -15.29
CA LEU A 85 3.07 18.53 -14.97
C LEU A 85 4.32 19.08 -15.66
N PHE A 86 5.46 18.98 -14.97
CA PHE A 86 6.75 19.51 -15.42
C PHE A 86 7.12 19.07 -16.84
N SER A 87 6.84 17.81 -17.20
CA SER A 87 7.10 17.24 -18.53
C SER A 87 6.09 16.13 -18.85
N ASP A 88 5.32 16.33 -19.91
CA ASP A 88 4.39 15.31 -20.40
C ASP A 88 5.11 14.06 -20.93
N ARG A 89 6.30 14.22 -21.53
CA ARG A 89 7.10 13.11 -22.03
C ARG A 89 7.63 12.25 -20.90
N LEU A 90 8.19 12.86 -19.86
CA LEU A 90 8.66 12.13 -18.68
C LEU A 90 7.49 11.49 -17.92
N ALA A 91 6.35 12.14 -17.80
CA ALA A 91 5.17 11.57 -17.19
C ALA A 91 4.66 10.33 -17.98
N ALA A 92 4.64 10.39 -19.30
CA ALA A 92 4.33 9.23 -20.13
C ALA A 92 5.37 8.12 -19.99
N PHE A 93 6.67 8.47 -19.90
CA PHE A 93 7.73 7.50 -19.65
C PHE A 93 7.55 6.80 -18.31
N THR A 94 7.15 7.51 -17.22
CA THR A 94 6.90 6.86 -15.93
C THR A 94 5.76 5.84 -16.01
N PHE A 95 4.72 6.11 -16.80
CA PHE A 95 3.64 5.15 -16.99
C PHE A 95 4.11 3.88 -17.68
N TRP A 96 4.72 3.99 -18.86
CA TRP A 96 5.13 2.83 -19.64
C TRP A 96 6.30 2.09 -18.98
N GLY A 97 7.26 2.81 -18.40
CA GLY A 97 8.35 2.21 -17.65
C GLY A 97 7.86 1.42 -16.43
N TRP A 98 6.85 1.94 -15.72
CA TRP A 98 6.25 1.21 -14.60
C TRP A 98 5.49 -0.03 -15.06
N GLN A 99 4.76 0.03 -16.19
CA GLN A 99 4.14 -1.17 -16.79
C GLN A 99 5.20 -2.20 -17.20
N ALA A 100 6.33 -1.78 -17.75
CA ALA A 100 7.43 -2.69 -18.09
C ALA A 100 8.02 -3.38 -16.84
N VAL A 101 8.17 -2.67 -15.72
CA VAL A 101 8.57 -3.26 -14.43
C VAL A 101 7.57 -4.32 -13.98
N ILE A 102 6.27 -4.00 -14.01
CA ILE A 102 5.21 -4.93 -13.58
C ILE A 102 5.21 -6.20 -14.44
N VAL A 103 5.26 -6.05 -15.76
CA VAL A 103 5.29 -7.21 -16.68
C VAL A 103 6.55 -8.05 -16.44
N SER A 104 7.70 -7.41 -16.22
CA SER A 104 8.93 -8.12 -15.88
C SER A 104 8.78 -8.94 -14.59
N ALA A 105 8.11 -8.40 -13.57
CA ALA A 105 7.84 -9.11 -12.33
C ALA A 105 6.90 -10.31 -12.56
N VAL A 106 5.83 -10.13 -13.37
CA VAL A 106 4.88 -11.20 -13.72
C VAL A 106 5.58 -12.37 -14.42
N VAL A 107 6.63 -12.11 -15.18
CA VAL A 107 7.41 -13.16 -15.87
C VAL A 107 8.45 -13.77 -14.94
N THR A 108 9.28 -12.95 -14.28
CA THR A 108 10.48 -13.43 -13.58
C THR A 108 10.18 -14.11 -12.24
N LEU A 109 9.19 -13.65 -11.49
CA LEU A 109 8.87 -14.23 -10.17
C LEU A 109 8.33 -15.66 -10.27
N PRO A 110 7.37 -16.00 -11.16
CA PRO A 110 6.97 -17.39 -11.37
C PRO A 110 8.11 -18.29 -11.89
N MET A 111 9.05 -17.74 -12.67
CA MET A 111 10.25 -18.46 -13.09
C MET A 111 11.22 -18.73 -11.93
N GLY A 112 11.04 -18.08 -10.77
CA GLY A 112 11.91 -18.17 -9.60
C GLY A 112 13.18 -17.33 -9.69
N LEU A 113 13.21 -16.37 -10.57
CA LEU A 113 14.29 -15.39 -10.67
C LEU A 113 14.05 -14.30 -9.60
N THR A 114 14.63 -14.51 -8.43
CA THR A 114 14.42 -13.65 -7.26
C THR A 114 15.66 -13.57 -6.40
N ARG A 115 15.86 -12.41 -5.75
CA ARG A 115 16.90 -12.21 -4.74
C ARG A 115 16.51 -12.76 -3.36
N GLY A 116 15.26 -13.16 -3.17
CA GLY A 116 14.75 -13.64 -1.88
C GLY A 116 14.58 -12.57 -0.81
N LYS A 117 14.66 -11.28 -1.15
CA LYS A 117 14.42 -10.15 -0.24
C LYS A 117 12.97 -9.71 -0.33
N GLU A 118 12.24 -9.78 0.76
CA GLU A 118 10.82 -9.41 0.83
C GLU A 118 10.60 -7.93 0.42
N TYR A 119 9.65 -7.68 -0.44
CA TYR A 119 9.37 -6.40 -1.11
C TYR A 119 10.48 -5.88 -2.04
N ALA A 120 11.53 -6.65 -2.26
CA ALA A 120 12.66 -6.33 -3.13
C ALA A 120 13.18 -7.57 -3.86
N GLU A 121 12.26 -8.44 -4.26
CA GLU A 121 12.55 -9.75 -4.85
C GLU A 121 13.19 -9.65 -6.25
N LEU A 122 12.93 -8.55 -6.98
CA LEU A 122 13.31 -8.42 -8.39
C LEU A 122 14.84 -8.28 -8.56
N GLU A 123 15.39 -9.02 -9.51
CA GLU A 123 16.82 -9.02 -9.81
C GLU A 123 17.33 -7.66 -10.35
N TRP A 124 18.61 -7.45 -10.26
CA TRP A 124 19.28 -6.16 -10.44
C TRP A 124 18.97 -5.42 -11.76
N PRO A 125 18.77 -6.06 -12.94
CA PRO A 125 18.41 -5.30 -14.13
C PRO A 125 17.05 -4.61 -14.00
N ILE A 126 16.06 -5.30 -13.39
CA ILE A 126 14.75 -4.72 -13.15
C ILE A 126 14.82 -3.68 -12.03
N ALA A 127 15.64 -3.91 -11.00
CA ALA A 127 15.88 -2.94 -9.94
C ALA A 127 16.48 -1.62 -10.48
N ILE A 128 17.35 -1.67 -11.48
CA ILE A 128 17.86 -0.48 -12.19
C ILE A 128 16.73 0.21 -12.95
N LEU A 129 15.89 -0.54 -13.67
CA LEU A 129 14.74 0.05 -14.36
C LEU A 129 13.79 0.77 -13.39
N ILE A 130 13.52 0.16 -12.23
CA ILE A 130 12.74 0.79 -11.16
C ILE A 130 13.39 2.13 -10.75
N ALA A 131 14.70 2.16 -10.51
CA ALA A 131 15.41 3.38 -10.13
C ALA A 131 15.29 4.48 -11.20
N VAL A 132 15.43 4.13 -12.48
CA VAL A 132 15.32 5.08 -13.60
C VAL A 132 13.90 5.66 -13.68
N VAL A 133 12.86 4.82 -13.60
CA VAL A 133 11.46 5.27 -13.60
C VAL A 133 11.17 6.14 -12.38
N TRP A 134 11.72 5.77 -11.22
CA TRP A 134 11.50 6.50 -9.97
C TRP A 134 12.16 7.88 -9.98
N ILE A 135 13.37 8.00 -10.53
CA ILE A 135 14.02 9.29 -10.73
C ILE A 135 13.21 10.18 -11.69
N ALA A 136 12.70 9.60 -12.78
CA ALA A 136 11.82 10.35 -13.68
C ALA A 136 10.54 10.84 -12.97
N TYR A 137 9.96 10.00 -12.11
CA TYR A 137 8.84 10.37 -11.27
C TYR A 137 9.17 11.54 -10.33
N ALA A 138 10.29 11.46 -9.63
CA ALA A 138 10.77 12.53 -8.76
C ALA A 138 10.96 13.85 -9.53
N VAL A 139 11.59 13.80 -10.71
CA VAL A 139 11.78 14.98 -11.57
C VAL A 139 10.44 15.60 -11.99
N VAL A 140 9.46 14.79 -12.41
CA VAL A 140 8.14 15.29 -12.79
C VAL A 140 7.43 15.91 -11.59
N PHE A 141 7.41 15.23 -10.45
CA PHE A 141 6.71 15.69 -9.26
C PHE A 141 7.32 16.98 -8.68
N PHE A 142 8.62 16.98 -8.38
CA PHE A 142 9.30 18.14 -7.79
C PHE A 142 9.46 19.28 -8.79
N GLY A 143 9.68 18.98 -10.06
CA GLY A 143 9.69 19.99 -11.12
C GLY A 143 8.35 20.73 -11.24
N THR A 144 7.23 20.01 -11.02
CA THR A 144 5.91 20.62 -10.96
C THR A 144 5.76 21.54 -9.74
N ILE A 145 6.26 21.12 -8.57
CA ILE A 145 6.27 21.96 -7.35
C ILE A 145 7.10 23.23 -7.55
N VAL A 146 8.27 23.12 -8.17
CA VAL A 146 9.13 24.29 -8.45
C VAL A 146 8.42 25.30 -9.33
N ARG A 147 7.61 24.85 -10.30
CA ARG A 147 6.83 25.71 -11.22
C ARG A 147 5.48 26.17 -10.66
N ARG A 148 5.19 25.90 -9.38
CA ARG A 148 3.90 26.25 -8.78
C ARG A 148 3.60 27.76 -8.92
N LYS A 149 2.31 28.05 -9.12
CA LYS A 149 1.78 29.43 -9.17
C LYS A 149 1.19 29.90 -7.83
N VAL A 150 1.29 29.09 -6.78
CA VAL A 150 0.86 29.39 -5.43
C VAL A 150 2.07 29.50 -4.50
N GLN A 151 1.98 30.31 -3.46
CA GLN A 151 3.12 30.54 -2.56
C GLN A 151 3.44 29.31 -1.70
N HIS A 152 2.42 28.72 -1.07
CA HIS A 152 2.60 27.59 -0.16
C HIS A 152 2.54 26.23 -0.89
N ILE A 153 3.16 25.24 -0.27
CA ILE A 153 3.05 23.82 -0.68
C ILE A 153 2.07 23.16 0.28
N TYR A 154 0.95 22.65 -0.25
CA TYR A 154 -0.08 22.01 0.54
C TYR A 154 0.43 20.67 1.13
N VAL A 155 0.01 20.35 2.36
CA VAL A 155 0.52 19.22 3.14
C VAL A 155 0.43 17.86 2.42
N ALA A 156 -0.56 17.63 1.57
CA ALA A 156 -0.63 16.42 0.75
C ALA A 156 0.62 16.24 -0.12
N ASN A 157 1.17 17.32 -0.68
CA ASN A 157 2.40 17.28 -1.46
C ASN A 157 3.64 17.01 -0.59
N TRP A 158 3.62 17.36 0.69
CA TRP A 158 4.69 17.00 1.62
C TRP A 158 4.75 15.49 1.81
N PHE A 159 3.60 14.86 2.03
CA PHE A 159 3.51 13.40 2.15
C PHE A 159 3.92 12.69 0.86
N PHE A 160 3.44 13.13 -0.29
CA PHE A 160 3.88 12.56 -1.57
C PHE A 160 5.37 12.77 -1.82
N GLY A 161 5.90 13.97 -1.56
CA GLY A 161 7.33 14.27 -1.71
C GLY A 161 8.19 13.46 -0.75
N GLY A 162 7.76 13.33 0.51
CA GLY A 162 8.44 12.54 1.52
C GLY A 162 8.57 11.07 1.13
N TYR A 163 7.49 10.46 0.64
CA TYR A 163 7.55 9.06 0.20
C TYR A 163 8.41 8.89 -1.05
N ILE A 164 8.36 9.81 -2.02
CA ILE A 164 9.19 9.73 -3.24
C ILE A 164 10.68 9.75 -2.87
N LEU A 165 11.11 10.68 -2.00
CA LEU A 165 12.51 10.80 -1.58
C LEU A 165 12.95 9.60 -0.75
N ALA A 166 12.14 9.18 0.23
CA ALA A 166 12.48 8.05 1.08
C ALA A 166 12.62 6.75 0.27
N VAL A 167 11.69 6.47 -0.63
CA VAL A 167 11.73 5.25 -1.45
C VAL A 167 12.93 5.26 -2.40
N THR A 168 13.33 6.42 -2.92
CA THR A 168 14.57 6.54 -3.71
C THR A 168 15.77 6.02 -2.92
N LEU A 169 15.96 6.53 -1.70
CA LEU A 169 17.07 6.12 -0.84
C LEU A 169 16.98 4.64 -0.44
N LEU A 170 15.81 4.21 0.00
CA LEU A 170 15.55 2.83 0.41
C LEU A 170 15.83 1.83 -0.70
N HIS A 171 15.35 2.11 -1.91
CA HIS A 171 15.52 1.23 -3.06
C HIS A 171 16.99 1.10 -3.46
N VAL A 172 17.71 2.22 -3.53
CA VAL A 172 19.13 2.23 -3.90
C VAL A 172 19.95 1.46 -2.86
N VAL A 173 19.82 1.78 -1.57
CA VAL A 173 20.63 1.16 -0.52
C VAL A 173 20.34 -0.35 -0.40
N ASN A 174 19.08 -0.75 -0.32
CA ASN A 174 18.74 -2.17 -0.23
C ASN A 174 19.00 -2.94 -1.54
N GLY A 175 19.05 -2.22 -2.67
CA GLY A 175 19.31 -2.76 -3.98
C GLY A 175 20.78 -2.97 -4.32
N MET A 176 21.71 -2.58 -3.44
CA MET A 176 23.15 -2.74 -3.67
C MET A 176 23.55 -4.21 -3.69
N VAL A 177 23.98 -4.67 -4.85
CA VAL A 177 24.32 -6.08 -5.12
C VAL A 177 25.56 -6.21 -5.97
N MET A 178 26.18 -7.38 -5.93
CA MET A 178 27.22 -7.82 -6.84
C MET A 178 26.58 -8.74 -7.90
N PRO A 179 26.45 -8.30 -9.15
CA PRO A 179 25.93 -9.13 -10.23
C PRO A 179 26.83 -10.32 -10.51
N ALA A 180 26.26 -11.53 -10.59
CA ALA A 180 26.95 -12.73 -11.04
C ALA A 180 26.56 -13.07 -12.49
N THR A 181 25.26 -12.94 -12.81
CA THR A 181 24.70 -13.07 -14.16
C THR A 181 23.59 -12.03 -14.34
N LEU A 182 22.96 -11.98 -15.51
CA LEU A 182 21.77 -11.12 -15.73
C LEU A 182 20.57 -11.50 -14.83
N THR A 183 20.53 -12.75 -14.38
CA THR A 183 19.40 -13.29 -13.60
C THR A 183 19.79 -13.68 -12.18
N LYS A 184 21.02 -13.36 -11.76
CA LYS A 184 21.51 -13.69 -10.41
C LYS A 184 22.46 -12.63 -9.89
N SER A 185 22.24 -12.22 -8.66
CA SER A 185 23.12 -11.33 -7.91
C SER A 185 23.20 -11.75 -6.44
N TYR A 186 24.17 -11.21 -5.73
CA TYR A 186 24.37 -11.38 -4.31
C TYR A 186 24.38 -10.03 -3.60
N SER A 187 23.84 -9.96 -2.38
CA SER A 187 23.88 -8.74 -1.59
C SER A 187 25.33 -8.27 -1.34
N MET A 188 25.53 -6.96 -1.33
CA MET A 188 26.80 -6.37 -0.87
C MET A 188 26.96 -6.45 0.65
N TYR A 189 25.88 -6.68 1.36
CA TYR A 189 25.88 -6.81 2.81
C TYR A 189 25.89 -8.29 3.20
N SER A 190 26.43 -8.61 4.39
CA SER A 190 26.56 -9.99 4.85
C SER A 190 25.95 -10.18 6.25
N GLY A 191 25.49 -11.39 6.51
CA GLY A 191 24.99 -11.81 7.82
C GLY A 191 23.85 -10.94 8.33
N VAL A 192 23.90 -10.59 9.61
CA VAL A 192 22.85 -9.78 10.25
C VAL A 192 22.78 -8.34 9.73
N GLN A 193 23.85 -7.83 9.11
CA GLN A 193 23.83 -6.53 8.45
C GLN A 193 22.92 -6.55 7.21
N ASP A 194 22.93 -7.63 6.44
CA ASP A 194 22.01 -7.79 5.30
C ASP A 194 20.56 -7.84 5.79
N ALA A 195 20.28 -8.56 6.85
CA ALA A 195 18.96 -8.59 7.47
C ALA A 195 18.53 -7.20 8.00
N MET A 196 19.46 -6.44 8.59
CA MET A 196 19.19 -5.08 9.07
C MET A 196 18.87 -4.13 7.93
N ILE A 197 19.64 -4.12 6.85
CA ILE A 197 19.39 -3.31 5.66
C ILE A 197 18.07 -3.73 5.00
N GLN A 198 17.80 -5.03 4.91
CA GLN A 198 16.54 -5.56 4.40
C GLN A 198 15.35 -5.02 5.19
N TRP A 199 15.41 -5.04 6.51
CA TRP A 199 14.27 -4.62 7.33
C TRP A 199 14.22 -3.12 7.62
N TRP A 200 15.36 -2.41 7.50
CA TRP A 200 15.31 -0.96 7.34
C TRP A 200 14.52 -0.58 6.07
N TYR A 201 14.78 -1.27 4.94
CA TYR A 201 13.98 -1.11 3.72
C TYR A 201 12.54 -1.62 3.93
N GLY A 202 12.34 -2.84 4.40
CA GLY A 202 11.03 -3.48 4.47
C GLY A 202 10.03 -2.73 5.35
N HIS A 203 10.46 -2.32 6.56
CA HIS A 203 9.63 -1.51 7.43
C HIS A 203 9.37 -0.11 6.85
N ASN A 204 10.39 0.53 6.31
CA ASN A 204 10.24 1.85 5.69
C ASN A 204 9.47 1.80 4.37
N ALA A 205 9.43 0.69 3.66
CA ALA A 205 8.52 0.50 2.53
C ALA A 205 7.06 0.59 2.99
N VAL A 206 6.69 -0.09 4.07
CA VAL A 206 5.34 0.05 4.62
C VAL A 206 5.11 1.44 5.25
N GLY A 207 6.14 2.06 5.82
CA GLY A 207 6.07 3.41 6.40
C GLY A 207 5.93 4.51 5.35
N PHE A 208 6.68 4.45 4.26
CA PHE A 208 6.69 5.51 3.24
C PHE A 208 5.81 5.20 2.03
N ILE A 209 5.82 3.99 1.48
CA ILE A 209 4.90 3.64 0.40
C ILE A 209 3.48 3.48 0.97
N LEU A 210 3.28 2.50 1.87
CA LEU A 210 1.94 2.12 2.33
C LEU A 210 1.36 3.05 3.41
N THR A 211 2.10 4.06 3.89
CA THR A 211 1.58 5.02 4.86
C THR A 211 1.74 6.46 4.36
N ALA A 212 2.95 7.01 4.27
CA ALA A 212 3.14 8.41 3.92
C ALA A 212 2.51 8.79 2.57
N GLY A 213 2.72 7.97 1.52
CA GLY A 213 2.11 8.20 0.21
C GLY A 213 0.57 8.28 0.27
N TYR A 214 -0.04 7.36 1.01
CA TYR A 214 -1.51 7.32 1.13
C TYR A 214 -2.08 8.39 2.06
N LEU A 215 -1.30 8.90 2.99
CA LEU A 215 -1.68 10.09 3.76
C LEU A 215 -1.75 11.34 2.86
N GLY A 216 -0.95 11.39 1.80
CA GLY A 216 -1.14 12.40 0.75
C GLY A 216 -2.54 12.33 0.11
N MET A 217 -3.07 11.11 -0.11
CA MET A 217 -4.46 10.94 -0.55
C MET A 217 -5.46 11.43 0.52
N VAL A 218 -5.28 11.05 1.76
CA VAL A 218 -6.16 11.43 2.88
C VAL A 218 -6.31 12.96 2.96
N TYR A 219 -5.20 13.67 3.00
CA TYR A 219 -5.21 15.13 3.15
C TYR A 219 -5.77 15.89 1.95
N TYR A 220 -5.90 15.26 0.79
CA TYR A 220 -6.53 15.87 -0.37
C TYR A 220 -7.96 15.38 -0.59
N PHE A 221 -8.18 14.08 -0.69
CA PHE A 221 -9.47 13.55 -1.15
C PHE A 221 -10.56 13.58 -0.10
N ILE A 222 -10.25 13.36 1.18
CA ILE A 222 -11.26 13.43 2.25
C ILE A 222 -11.85 14.84 2.37
N PRO A 223 -11.05 15.91 2.50
CA PRO A 223 -11.59 17.27 2.50
C PRO A 223 -12.42 17.60 1.27
N LYS A 224 -11.95 17.17 0.08
CA LYS A 224 -12.66 17.41 -1.17
C LYS A 224 -14.00 16.68 -1.26
N GLN A 225 -14.04 15.39 -0.88
CA GLN A 225 -15.26 14.61 -0.91
C GLN A 225 -16.25 15.05 0.18
N ALA A 226 -15.75 15.36 1.36
CA ALA A 226 -16.55 15.88 2.46
C ALA A 226 -17.07 17.31 2.21
N GLY A 227 -16.42 18.07 1.32
CA GLY A 227 -16.69 19.49 1.09
C GLY A 227 -16.37 20.34 2.33
N ARG A 228 -15.31 19.99 3.06
CA ARG A 228 -14.88 20.65 4.30
C ARG A 228 -13.35 20.80 4.31
N PRO A 229 -12.82 21.83 5.01
CA PRO A 229 -11.39 21.95 5.21
C PRO A 229 -10.89 20.81 6.14
N VAL A 230 -9.60 20.51 6.08
CA VAL A 230 -8.94 19.64 7.08
C VAL A 230 -9.23 20.18 8.47
N TYR A 231 -9.59 19.30 9.41
CA TYR A 231 -9.96 19.67 10.78
C TYR A 231 -8.90 20.55 11.46
N SER A 232 -7.64 20.13 11.40
CA SER A 232 -6.51 20.89 11.91
C SER A 232 -5.31 20.82 10.97
N TYR A 233 -5.02 21.95 10.29
CA TYR A 233 -3.83 22.04 9.44
C TYR A 233 -2.53 22.01 10.27
N ARG A 234 -2.54 22.58 11.49
CA ARG A 234 -1.38 22.48 12.41
C ARG A 234 -1.10 21.05 12.81
N LEU A 235 -2.13 20.26 13.12
CA LEU A 235 -1.97 18.85 13.43
C LEU A 235 -1.42 18.07 12.23
N SER A 236 -1.77 18.43 11.00
CA SER A 236 -1.21 17.79 9.80
C SER A 236 0.29 18.02 9.65
N ILE A 237 0.78 19.20 10.04
CA ILE A 237 2.21 19.52 10.05
C ILE A 237 2.95 18.69 11.11
N VAL A 238 2.41 18.62 12.32
CA VAL A 238 2.97 17.80 13.41
C VAL A 238 2.98 16.32 13.02
N HIS A 239 1.86 15.85 12.44
CA HIS A 239 1.73 14.49 11.93
C HIS A 239 2.83 14.16 10.92
N PHE A 240 3.03 15.03 9.93
CA PHE A 240 4.06 14.82 8.90
C PHE A 240 5.45 14.67 9.51
N TRP A 241 5.94 15.67 10.25
CA TRP A 241 7.31 15.69 10.75
C TRP A 241 7.56 14.59 11.78
N ALA A 242 6.65 14.38 12.70
CA ALA A 242 6.79 13.33 13.70
C ALA A 242 6.78 11.94 13.08
N LEU A 243 5.89 11.69 12.09
CA LEU A 243 5.79 10.42 11.41
C LEU A 243 7.06 10.11 10.60
N ILE A 244 7.48 11.03 9.73
CA ILE A 244 8.64 10.86 8.84
C ILE A 244 9.91 10.59 9.66
N PHE A 245 10.16 11.37 10.72
CA PHE A 245 11.32 11.17 11.55
C PHE A 245 11.30 9.81 12.26
N THR A 246 10.15 9.44 12.83
CA THR A 246 10.05 8.26 13.69
C THR A 246 10.10 6.95 12.89
N TYR A 247 9.53 6.90 11.69
CA TYR A 247 9.53 5.70 10.86
C TYR A 247 10.93 5.18 10.55
N MET A 248 11.90 6.07 10.34
CA MET A 248 13.25 5.68 9.91
C MET A 248 13.95 4.73 10.87
N TRP A 249 13.58 4.73 12.14
CA TRP A 249 14.26 4.00 13.22
C TRP A 249 13.53 2.74 13.68
N ALA A 250 12.31 2.51 13.21
CA ALA A 250 11.47 1.43 13.72
C ALA A 250 11.82 0.04 13.15
N GLY A 251 12.52 -0.04 12.00
CA GLY A 251 12.81 -1.29 11.29
C GLY A 251 13.39 -2.44 12.10
N PRO A 252 14.31 -2.22 13.07
CA PRO A 252 14.89 -3.30 13.84
C PRO A 252 13.91 -4.13 14.68
N HIS A 253 12.67 -3.70 14.86
CA HIS A 253 11.65 -4.50 15.53
C HIS A 253 11.30 -5.79 14.77
N HIS A 254 11.62 -5.89 13.48
CA HIS A 254 11.48 -7.13 12.72
C HIS A 254 12.56 -8.17 13.04
N LEU A 255 13.58 -7.80 13.79
CA LEU A 255 14.76 -8.62 14.07
C LEU A 255 14.93 -8.91 15.57
N HIS A 256 13.83 -8.92 16.34
CA HIS A 256 13.85 -9.37 17.72
C HIS A 256 14.31 -10.83 17.81
N TYR A 257 15.09 -11.14 18.84
CA TYR A 257 15.63 -12.47 19.10
C TYR A 257 16.57 -13.01 18.00
N THR A 258 17.19 -12.12 17.23
CA THR A 258 18.21 -12.44 16.23
C THR A 258 19.62 -12.08 16.75
N ALA A 259 20.64 -12.29 15.93
CA ALA A 259 22.02 -11.87 16.22
C ALA A 259 22.27 -10.36 16.16
N LEU A 260 21.23 -9.55 15.81
CA LEU A 260 21.33 -8.09 15.88
C LEU A 260 21.56 -7.65 17.35
N PRO A 261 22.45 -6.67 17.64
CA PRO A 261 22.65 -6.17 19.00
C PRO A 261 21.33 -5.80 19.68
N ASP A 262 21.16 -6.16 20.95
CA ASP A 262 19.89 -6.00 21.67
C ASP A 262 19.45 -4.54 21.79
N TRP A 263 20.40 -3.61 21.94
CA TRP A 263 20.07 -2.18 21.97
C TRP A 263 19.42 -1.69 20.68
N THR A 264 19.82 -2.24 19.51
CA THR A 264 19.24 -1.89 18.21
C THR A 264 17.81 -2.45 18.10
N GLN A 265 17.58 -3.67 18.59
CA GLN A 265 16.25 -4.26 18.67
C GLN A 265 15.32 -3.43 19.56
N SER A 266 15.82 -3.00 20.72
CA SER A 266 15.10 -2.15 21.67
C SER A 266 14.83 -0.76 21.09
N LEU A 267 15.77 -0.19 20.32
CA LEU A 267 15.56 1.06 19.58
C LEU A 267 14.37 0.93 18.62
N GLY A 268 14.33 -0.14 17.83
CA GLY A 268 13.22 -0.41 16.91
C GLY A 268 11.86 -0.50 17.63
N MET A 269 11.81 -1.17 18.77
CA MET A 269 10.62 -1.24 19.61
C MET A 269 10.18 0.14 20.12
N VAL A 270 11.09 0.92 20.69
CA VAL A 270 10.77 2.24 21.26
C VAL A 270 10.25 3.20 20.18
N PHE A 271 10.92 3.28 19.02
CA PHE A 271 10.46 4.13 17.94
C PHE A 271 9.12 3.65 17.34
N SER A 272 8.86 2.35 17.33
CA SER A 272 7.56 1.81 16.94
C SER A 272 6.44 2.24 17.88
N LEU A 273 6.70 2.24 19.20
CA LEU A 273 5.72 2.72 20.19
C LEU A 273 5.48 4.23 20.06
N ILE A 274 6.52 5.02 19.80
CA ILE A 274 6.40 6.47 19.58
C ILE A 274 5.53 6.76 18.34
N LEU A 275 5.58 5.93 17.30
CA LEU A 275 4.78 6.09 16.09
C LEU A 275 3.26 6.09 16.34
N LEU A 276 2.80 5.50 17.44
CA LEU A 276 1.38 5.52 17.78
C LEU A 276 0.83 6.94 17.87
N ALA A 277 1.57 7.87 18.48
CA ALA A 277 1.12 9.23 18.66
C ALA A 277 0.87 10.00 17.35
N PRO A 278 1.84 10.12 16.40
CA PRO A 278 1.59 10.80 15.14
C PRO A 278 0.56 10.08 14.27
N SER A 279 0.57 8.74 14.23
CA SER A 279 -0.38 7.99 13.41
C SER A 279 -1.83 8.20 13.85
N TRP A 280 -2.09 8.12 15.14
CA TRP A 280 -3.43 8.38 15.67
C TRP A 280 -3.81 9.86 15.60
N GLY A 281 -2.84 10.77 15.73
CA GLY A 281 -3.07 12.19 15.45
C GLY A 281 -3.58 12.41 14.03
N GLY A 282 -2.97 11.74 13.05
CA GLY A 282 -3.41 11.79 11.66
C GLY A 282 -4.78 11.14 11.42
N MET A 283 -5.04 9.98 12.04
CA MET A 283 -6.34 9.32 12.00
C MET A 283 -7.45 10.25 12.54
N ILE A 284 -7.25 10.79 13.73
CA ILE A 284 -8.20 11.70 14.37
C ILE A 284 -8.43 12.94 13.50
N ASN A 285 -7.37 13.53 12.96
CA ASN A 285 -7.46 14.70 12.08
C ASN A 285 -8.31 14.42 10.84
N GLY A 286 -8.10 13.26 10.20
CA GLY A 286 -8.87 12.83 9.04
C GLY A 286 -10.34 12.56 9.36
N ILE A 287 -10.63 11.81 10.43
CA ILE A 287 -12.01 11.52 10.86
C ILE A 287 -12.74 12.80 11.28
N MET A 288 -12.11 13.67 12.06
CA MET A 288 -12.70 14.92 12.52
C MET A 288 -12.92 15.95 11.40
N THR A 289 -12.32 15.75 10.22
CA THR A 289 -12.67 16.51 9.02
C THR A 289 -14.17 16.41 8.69
N LEU A 290 -14.85 15.34 9.13
CA LEU A 290 -16.30 15.20 9.00
C LEU A 290 -17.10 15.87 10.11
N SER A 291 -16.47 16.54 11.07
CA SER A 291 -17.20 17.25 12.14
C SER A 291 -18.23 18.21 11.53
N GLY A 292 -19.50 18.02 11.92
CA GLY A 292 -20.66 18.75 11.33
C GLY A 292 -21.13 18.23 9.96
N ALA A 293 -20.55 17.13 9.44
CA ALA A 293 -20.94 16.53 8.16
C ALA A 293 -21.12 15.01 8.21
N TRP A 294 -21.27 14.42 9.39
CA TRP A 294 -21.41 12.97 9.61
C TRP A 294 -22.59 12.36 8.85
N HIS A 295 -23.67 13.12 8.63
CA HIS A 295 -24.83 12.67 7.86
C HIS A 295 -24.48 12.24 6.44
N LYS A 296 -23.41 12.80 5.84
CA LYS A 296 -22.96 12.45 4.48
C LYS A 296 -22.56 10.98 4.35
N LEU A 297 -22.07 10.35 5.41
CA LEU A 297 -21.72 8.92 5.39
C LEU A 297 -22.92 8.00 5.08
N ARG A 298 -24.15 8.46 5.30
CA ARG A 298 -25.35 7.66 4.99
C ARG A 298 -25.62 7.56 3.49
N THR A 299 -25.23 8.57 2.72
CA THR A 299 -25.61 8.73 1.31
C THR A 299 -24.42 8.73 0.33
N ASP A 300 -23.20 8.93 0.83
CA ASP A 300 -21.99 9.00 0.00
C ASP A 300 -21.09 7.77 0.21
N PRO A 301 -21.17 6.77 -0.70
CA PRO A 301 -20.39 5.55 -0.55
C PRO A 301 -18.87 5.79 -0.79
N ILE A 302 -18.48 6.81 -1.54
CA ILE A 302 -17.07 7.16 -1.73
C ILE A 302 -16.47 7.63 -0.40
N LEU A 303 -17.23 8.45 0.33
CA LEU A 303 -16.82 8.93 1.64
C LEU A 303 -16.76 7.79 2.68
N LYS A 304 -17.65 6.78 2.58
CA LYS A 304 -17.57 5.55 3.40
C LYS A 304 -16.22 4.86 3.22
N PHE A 305 -15.76 4.63 1.98
CA PHE A 305 -14.44 4.06 1.73
C PHE A 305 -13.33 4.87 2.41
N MET A 306 -13.34 6.18 2.28
CA MET A 306 -12.31 7.06 2.82
C MET A 306 -12.28 7.07 4.36
N ILE A 307 -13.42 7.09 5.02
CA ILE A 307 -13.49 7.15 6.48
C ILE A 307 -13.23 5.80 7.12
N VAL A 308 -13.75 4.71 6.54
CA VAL A 308 -13.46 3.36 7.03
C VAL A 308 -11.98 3.03 6.83
N SER A 309 -11.33 3.53 5.76
CA SER A 309 -9.88 3.39 5.61
C SER A 309 -9.11 3.99 6.79
N LEU A 310 -9.52 5.15 7.31
CA LEU A 310 -8.90 5.75 8.50
C LEU A 310 -9.10 4.93 9.76
N SER A 311 -10.24 4.24 9.90
CA SER A 311 -10.45 3.31 11.02
C SER A 311 -9.48 2.13 10.96
N PHE A 312 -9.27 1.56 9.77
CA PHE A 312 -8.26 0.53 9.55
C PHE A 312 -6.83 1.07 9.72
N TYR A 313 -6.57 2.31 9.33
CA TYR A 313 -5.29 2.97 9.59
C TYR A 313 -5.00 3.07 11.09
N GLY A 314 -5.97 3.52 11.88
CA GLY A 314 -5.85 3.57 13.34
C GLY A 314 -5.65 2.20 13.97
N MET A 315 -6.37 1.19 13.49
CA MET A 315 -6.22 -0.19 13.96
C MET A 315 -4.84 -0.75 13.63
N ALA A 316 -4.39 -0.65 12.38
CA ALA A 316 -3.10 -1.16 11.95
C ALA A 316 -1.92 -0.45 12.65
N THR A 317 -2.03 0.86 12.87
CA THR A 317 -1.00 1.64 13.56
C THR A 317 -1.07 1.56 15.09
N PHE A 318 -2.09 0.93 15.66
CA PHE A 318 -2.08 0.45 17.04
C PHE A 318 -1.44 -0.95 17.13
N GLU A 319 -1.86 -1.85 16.25
CA GLU A 319 -1.43 -3.25 16.24
C GLU A 319 0.07 -3.39 15.94
N GLY A 320 0.63 -2.62 14.97
CA GLY A 320 2.05 -2.63 14.65
C GLY A 320 2.95 -2.33 15.84
N PRO A 321 2.78 -1.18 16.52
CA PRO A 321 3.49 -0.88 17.76
C PRO A 321 3.32 -1.93 18.85
N MET A 322 2.13 -2.46 19.04
CA MET A 322 1.86 -3.53 20.00
C MET A 322 2.68 -4.79 19.67
N MET A 323 2.68 -5.22 18.42
CA MET A 323 3.45 -6.38 17.96
C MET A 323 4.96 -6.14 18.00
N SER A 324 5.43 -4.91 18.05
CA SER A 324 6.85 -4.55 18.21
C SER A 324 7.38 -4.78 19.65
N ILE A 325 6.49 -4.87 20.63
CA ILE A 325 6.87 -5.18 22.01
C ILE A 325 7.43 -6.59 22.05
N LYS A 326 8.67 -6.77 22.57
CA LYS A 326 9.40 -8.05 22.53
C LYS A 326 8.54 -9.23 22.99
N ALA A 327 7.84 -9.11 24.13
CA ALA A 327 7.01 -10.18 24.67
C ALA A 327 5.85 -10.57 23.73
N ILE A 328 5.21 -9.60 23.10
CA ILE A 328 4.12 -9.84 22.13
C ILE A 328 4.70 -10.35 20.80
N ASN A 329 5.85 -9.79 20.38
CA ASN A 329 6.55 -10.26 19.19
C ASN A 329 6.94 -11.73 19.28
N ALA A 330 7.38 -12.20 20.44
CA ALA A 330 7.70 -13.60 20.68
C ALA A 330 6.50 -14.54 20.46
N LEU A 331 5.26 -14.04 20.60
CA LEU A 331 4.04 -14.79 20.31
C LEU A 331 3.60 -14.66 18.86
N SER A 332 3.71 -13.44 18.29
CA SER A 332 3.08 -13.08 17.02
C SER A 332 4.00 -13.29 15.80
N HIS A 333 5.32 -13.23 15.98
CA HIS A 333 6.28 -13.26 14.87
C HIS A 333 6.20 -14.57 14.09
N TYR A 334 6.15 -14.48 12.77
CA TYR A 334 5.97 -15.58 11.80
C TYR A 334 4.62 -16.32 11.87
N THR A 335 3.69 -15.90 12.71
CA THR A 335 2.33 -16.46 12.74
C THR A 335 1.40 -15.75 11.75
N ASP A 336 0.21 -16.32 11.54
CA ASP A 336 -0.85 -15.68 10.74
C ASP A 336 -1.40 -14.38 11.36
N TRP A 337 -1.00 -14.04 12.58
CA TRP A 337 -1.27 -12.70 13.15
C TRP A 337 -0.58 -11.60 12.32
N GLY A 338 0.67 -11.82 11.88
CA GLY A 338 1.34 -10.91 10.94
C GLY A 338 0.58 -10.77 9.61
N ILE A 339 -0.05 -11.85 9.14
CA ILE A 339 -0.88 -11.83 7.93
C ILE A 339 -2.17 -11.02 8.15
N ALA A 340 -2.81 -11.15 9.32
CA ALA A 340 -3.96 -10.31 9.69
C ALA A 340 -3.58 -8.82 9.70
N HIS A 341 -2.47 -8.48 10.35
CA HIS A 341 -1.95 -7.12 10.44
C HIS A 341 -1.70 -6.51 9.06
N VAL A 342 -0.96 -7.20 8.19
CA VAL A 342 -0.63 -6.67 6.86
C VAL A 342 -1.86 -6.55 5.96
N HIS A 343 -2.86 -7.43 6.08
CA HIS A 343 -4.08 -7.33 5.28
C HIS A 343 -5.07 -6.30 5.84
N GLY A 344 -5.13 -6.09 7.15
CA GLY A 344 -5.82 -4.94 7.74
C GLY A 344 -5.25 -3.62 7.23
N GLY A 345 -3.91 -3.52 7.15
CA GLY A 345 -3.22 -2.38 6.55
C GLY A 345 -3.38 -2.29 5.03
N ALA A 346 -3.09 -3.38 4.30
CA ALA A 346 -3.05 -3.34 2.83
C ALA A 346 -4.45 -3.30 2.19
N LEU A 347 -5.42 -4.04 2.71
CA LEU A 347 -6.78 -4.06 2.17
C LEU A 347 -7.68 -2.99 2.80
N GLY A 348 -7.70 -2.93 4.14
CA GLY A 348 -8.57 -2.03 4.88
C GLY A 348 -8.11 -0.58 4.82
N TRP A 349 -6.84 -0.30 5.07
CA TRP A 349 -6.29 1.05 5.00
C TRP A 349 -5.97 1.47 3.56
N VAL A 350 -4.93 0.85 2.98
CA VAL A 350 -4.40 1.24 1.66
C VAL A 350 -5.42 0.98 0.54
N GLY A 351 -6.05 -0.18 0.53
CA GLY A 351 -7.04 -0.54 -0.48
C GLY A 351 -8.23 0.43 -0.49
N PHE A 352 -8.81 0.69 0.68
CA PHE A 352 -10.02 1.53 0.76
C PHE A 352 -9.75 2.99 0.43
N ILE A 353 -8.64 3.59 0.90
CA ILE A 353 -8.32 4.97 0.51
C ILE A 353 -8.00 5.07 -0.98
N THR A 354 -7.35 4.06 -1.57
CA THR A 354 -7.09 3.99 -3.00
C THR A 354 -8.39 3.93 -3.79
N MET A 355 -9.28 2.99 -3.44
CA MET A 355 -10.57 2.82 -4.13
C MET A 355 -11.42 4.09 -4.02
N GLY A 356 -11.51 4.68 -2.82
CA GLY A 356 -12.22 5.95 -2.62
C GLY A 356 -11.64 7.09 -3.47
N SER A 357 -10.31 7.21 -3.53
CA SER A 357 -9.63 8.23 -4.33
C SER A 357 -9.83 8.02 -5.84
N ILE A 358 -9.75 6.77 -6.30
CA ILE A 358 -9.99 6.44 -7.73
C ILE A 358 -11.46 6.66 -8.10
N TYR A 359 -12.42 6.31 -7.24
CA TYR A 359 -13.84 6.63 -7.45
C TYR A 359 -14.10 8.15 -7.49
N TYR A 360 -13.33 8.94 -6.75
CA TYR A 360 -13.38 10.39 -6.85
C TYR A 360 -12.83 10.89 -8.19
N LEU A 361 -11.73 10.28 -8.69
CA LEU A 361 -11.04 10.72 -9.91
C LEU A 361 -11.78 10.33 -11.19
N LEU A 362 -12.24 9.09 -11.30
CA LEU A 362 -12.74 8.51 -12.55
C LEU A 362 -13.85 9.31 -13.21
N PRO A 363 -14.92 9.77 -12.52
CA PRO A 363 -15.94 10.61 -13.15
C PRO A 363 -15.35 11.89 -13.71
N ARG A 364 -14.46 12.53 -12.95
CA ARG A 364 -13.84 13.81 -13.35
C ARG A 364 -12.94 13.65 -14.57
N LEU A 365 -12.24 12.52 -14.67
CA LEU A 365 -11.42 12.17 -15.83
C LEU A 365 -12.26 11.77 -17.06
N ALA A 366 -13.51 11.40 -16.83
CA ALA A 366 -14.51 11.10 -17.87
C ALA A 366 -15.46 12.27 -18.17
N GLY A 367 -15.27 13.44 -17.54
CA GLY A 367 -16.18 14.59 -17.68
C GLY A 367 -17.58 14.33 -17.18
N ARG A 368 -17.72 13.48 -16.17
CA ARG A 368 -18.99 13.15 -15.52
C ARG A 368 -19.00 13.69 -14.10
N THR A 369 -20.18 13.88 -13.54
CA THR A 369 -20.36 14.25 -12.13
C THR A 369 -20.22 13.05 -11.19
N ASN A 370 -20.70 11.89 -11.63
CA ASN A 370 -20.75 10.66 -10.85
C ASN A 370 -20.24 9.44 -11.63
N MET A 371 -19.92 8.37 -10.92
CA MET A 371 -19.71 7.04 -11.51
C MET A 371 -20.98 6.60 -12.28
N TYR A 372 -20.84 5.64 -13.18
CA TYR A 372 -21.96 5.04 -13.89
C TYR A 372 -23.08 4.61 -12.95
N SER A 373 -22.72 3.99 -11.82
CA SER A 373 -23.68 3.60 -10.79
C SER A 373 -23.09 3.84 -9.39
N THR A 374 -23.71 4.71 -8.62
CA THR A 374 -23.38 4.92 -7.19
C THR A 374 -23.81 3.75 -6.32
N GLN A 375 -24.85 3.02 -6.73
CA GLN A 375 -25.29 1.79 -6.06
C GLN A 375 -24.23 0.69 -6.14
N LEU A 376 -23.55 0.55 -7.30
CA LEU A 376 -22.43 -0.38 -7.43
C LEU A 376 -21.22 0.05 -6.57
N VAL A 377 -21.01 1.34 -6.35
CA VAL A 377 -19.98 1.80 -5.41
C VAL A 377 -20.34 1.39 -3.97
N ASP A 378 -21.61 1.54 -3.57
CA ASP A 378 -22.07 1.14 -2.24
C ASP A 378 -22.03 -0.38 -2.05
N LEU A 379 -22.44 -1.14 -3.05
CA LEU A 379 -22.34 -2.61 -3.04
C LEU A 379 -20.88 -3.06 -2.89
N HIS A 380 -19.96 -2.46 -3.67
CA HIS A 380 -18.52 -2.74 -3.54
C HIS A 380 -18.04 -2.46 -2.12
N PHE A 381 -18.43 -1.32 -1.53
CA PHE A 381 -18.03 -0.98 -0.17
C PHE A 381 -18.40 -2.06 0.83
N TRP A 382 -19.66 -2.52 0.81
CA TRP A 382 -20.13 -3.52 1.75
C TRP A 382 -19.52 -4.90 1.53
N VAL A 383 -19.42 -5.35 0.29
CA VAL A 383 -18.82 -6.65 -0.05
C VAL A 383 -17.34 -6.68 0.34
N ALA A 384 -16.58 -5.61 0.05
CA ALA A 384 -15.18 -5.52 0.42
C ALA A 384 -14.99 -5.42 1.94
N THR A 385 -15.86 -4.66 2.64
CA THR A 385 -15.79 -4.52 4.10
C THR A 385 -16.03 -5.87 4.80
N ILE A 386 -17.06 -6.60 4.40
CA ILE A 386 -17.33 -7.94 4.94
C ILE A 386 -16.15 -8.87 4.63
N GLY A 387 -15.64 -8.83 3.40
CA GLY A 387 -14.51 -9.65 2.97
C GLY A 387 -13.25 -9.42 3.82
N VAL A 388 -12.83 -8.17 4.01
CA VAL A 388 -11.64 -7.87 4.80
C VAL A 388 -11.82 -8.19 6.28
N VAL A 389 -12.99 -7.94 6.85
CA VAL A 389 -13.26 -8.26 8.27
C VAL A 389 -13.21 -9.76 8.51
N LEU A 390 -13.85 -10.58 7.66
CA LEU A 390 -13.76 -12.05 7.75
C LEU A 390 -12.32 -12.52 7.63
N TYR A 391 -11.57 -11.97 6.68
CA TYR A 391 -10.17 -12.32 6.44
C TYR A 391 -9.31 -12.07 7.67
N ILE A 392 -9.30 -10.84 8.18
CA ILE A 392 -8.42 -10.46 9.30
C ILE A 392 -8.82 -11.15 10.60
N ALA A 393 -10.12 -11.30 10.88
CA ALA A 393 -10.59 -12.00 12.06
C ALA A 393 -10.14 -13.47 12.08
N ALA A 394 -10.27 -14.17 10.96
CA ALA A 394 -9.78 -15.54 10.83
C ALA A 394 -8.26 -15.63 11.06
N MET A 395 -7.48 -14.69 10.51
CA MET A 395 -6.03 -14.70 10.65
C MET A 395 -5.56 -14.26 12.04
N TRP A 396 -6.29 -13.39 12.75
CA TRP A 396 -6.00 -13.10 14.16
C TRP A 396 -6.17 -14.33 15.04
N ILE A 397 -7.27 -15.04 14.90
CA ILE A 397 -7.54 -16.26 15.68
C ILE A 397 -6.50 -17.32 15.36
N ALA A 398 -6.26 -17.59 14.07
CA ALA A 398 -5.25 -18.55 13.63
C ALA A 398 -3.85 -18.18 14.16
N GLY A 399 -3.44 -16.92 14.05
CA GLY A 399 -2.11 -16.47 14.44
C GLY A 399 -1.86 -16.55 15.95
N VAL A 400 -2.83 -16.12 16.77
CA VAL A 400 -2.72 -16.25 18.23
C VAL A 400 -2.65 -17.72 18.63
N MET A 401 -3.49 -18.57 18.05
CA MET A 401 -3.49 -20.01 18.30
C MET A 401 -2.16 -20.65 17.90
N GLN A 402 -1.62 -20.32 16.72
CA GLN A 402 -0.29 -20.81 16.29
C GLN A 402 0.79 -20.43 17.29
N GLY A 403 0.86 -19.15 17.68
CA GLY A 403 1.87 -18.69 18.62
C GLY A 403 1.79 -19.40 19.98
N LEU A 404 0.59 -19.65 20.48
CA LEU A 404 0.38 -20.40 21.72
C LEU A 404 0.79 -21.87 21.57
N MET A 405 0.42 -22.52 20.47
CA MET A 405 0.78 -23.93 20.20
C MET A 405 2.29 -24.12 20.01
N TRP A 406 2.95 -23.20 19.28
CA TRP A 406 4.40 -23.30 19.03
C TRP A 406 5.25 -23.09 20.27
N ARG A 407 4.72 -22.40 21.28
CA ARG A 407 5.42 -22.11 22.54
C ARG A 407 5.09 -23.09 23.67
N ALA A 408 4.10 -23.95 23.48
CA ALA A 408 3.72 -24.92 24.49
C ALA A 408 4.78 -26.02 24.60
N VAL A 409 5.35 -26.17 25.80
CA VAL A 409 6.34 -27.21 26.13
C VAL A 409 5.88 -28.01 27.32
N ASN A 410 6.20 -29.29 27.31
CA ASN A 410 5.99 -30.20 28.42
C ASN A 410 7.03 -29.97 29.54
N PRO A 411 6.81 -30.48 30.75
CA PRO A 411 7.77 -30.37 31.87
C PRO A 411 9.17 -30.89 31.55
N ASP A 412 9.31 -31.82 30.63
CA ASP A 412 10.58 -32.38 30.17
C ASP A 412 11.26 -31.56 29.06
N GLY A 413 10.65 -30.45 28.64
CA GLY A 413 11.15 -29.56 27.59
C GLY A 413 10.81 -29.95 26.16
N THR A 414 10.07 -31.07 25.97
CA THR A 414 9.57 -31.43 24.64
C THR A 414 8.39 -30.55 24.20
N LEU A 415 8.14 -30.45 22.90
CA LEU A 415 7.00 -29.72 22.37
C LEU A 415 5.69 -30.44 22.72
N THR A 416 4.70 -29.70 23.22
CA THR A 416 3.35 -30.21 23.50
C THR A 416 2.61 -30.57 22.21
N TYR A 417 2.80 -29.77 21.16
CA TYR A 417 2.14 -29.97 19.87
C TYR A 417 3.19 -30.17 18.77
N THR A 418 2.91 -31.08 17.86
CA THR A 418 3.69 -31.23 16.62
C THR A 418 3.33 -30.07 15.64
N PHE A 419 4.21 -29.83 14.67
CA PHE A 419 3.92 -28.88 13.61
C PHE A 419 2.65 -29.23 12.82
N VAL A 420 2.44 -30.54 12.55
CA VAL A 420 1.25 -31.00 11.81
C VAL A 420 -0.05 -30.75 12.58
N GLU A 421 -0.04 -30.90 13.90
CA GLU A 421 -1.20 -30.56 14.75
C GLU A 421 -1.53 -29.06 14.67
N SER A 422 -0.51 -28.20 14.70
CA SER A 422 -0.69 -26.76 14.51
C SER A 422 -1.28 -26.41 13.13
N VAL A 423 -0.78 -27.04 12.05
CA VAL A 423 -1.32 -26.85 10.70
C VAL A 423 -2.77 -27.30 10.59
N LYS A 424 -3.10 -28.48 11.17
CA LYS A 424 -4.49 -28.96 11.19
C LYS A 424 -5.44 -28.01 11.94
N ALA A 425 -4.99 -27.46 13.05
CA ALA A 425 -5.77 -26.51 13.85
C ALA A 425 -6.05 -25.20 13.11
N THR A 426 -5.14 -24.76 12.22
CA THR A 426 -5.32 -23.51 11.43
C THR A 426 -6.19 -23.71 10.18
N TYR A 427 -6.38 -24.93 9.70
CA TYR A 427 -7.08 -25.22 8.44
C TYR A 427 -8.47 -24.58 8.32
N PRO A 428 -9.38 -24.62 9.32
CA PRO A 428 -10.70 -23.98 9.21
C PRO A 428 -10.61 -22.49 8.93
N TYR A 429 -9.62 -21.80 9.47
CA TYR A 429 -9.41 -20.37 9.29
C TYR A 429 -8.87 -20.03 7.89
N TYR A 430 -8.13 -20.95 7.26
CA TYR A 430 -7.72 -20.81 5.86
C TYR A 430 -8.90 -20.84 4.89
N VAL A 431 -9.94 -21.63 5.19
CA VAL A 431 -11.17 -21.62 4.41
C VAL A 431 -11.92 -20.30 4.55
N VAL A 432 -11.99 -19.74 5.78
CA VAL A 432 -12.59 -18.43 6.01
C VAL A 432 -11.77 -17.31 5.35
N ARG A 433 -10.43 -17.37 5.40
CA ARG A 433 -9.52 -16.49 4.70
C ARG A 433 -9.79 -16.49 3.19
N PHE A 434 -9.93 -17.64 2.57
CA PHE A 434 -10.27 -17.78 1.16
C PHE A 434 -11.62 -17.13 0.83
N ALA A 435 -12.66 -17.39 1.63
CA ALA A 435 -13.98 -16.77 1.46
C ALA A 435 -13.93 -15.24 1.57
N GLY A 436 -13.24 -14.72 2.59
CA GLY A 436 -13.05 -13.27 2.76
C GLY A 436 -12.30 -12.63 1.61
N GLY A 437 -11.22 -13.24 1.14
CA GLY A 437 -10.45 -12.79 -0.02
C GLY A 437 -11.28 -12.81 -1.31
N THR A 438 -12.12 -13.84 -1.52
CA THR A 438 -13.01 -13.94 -2.68
C THR A 438 -14.07 -12.84 -2.68
N LEU A 439 -14.64 -12.49 -1.53
CA LEU A 439 -15.55 -11.35 -1.42
C LEU A 439 -14.85 -10.03 -1.77
N TYR A 440 -13.63 -9.83 -1.28
CA TYR A 440 -12.86 -8.63 -1.60
C TYR A 440 -12.57 -8.53 -3.11
N LEU A 441 -12.18 -9.64 -3.75
CA LEU A 441 -11.99 -9.73 -5.20
C LEU A 441 -13.29 -9.44 -5.97
N ALA A 442 -14.44 -9.96 -5.50
CA ALA A 442 -15.74 -9.65 -6.09
C ALA A 442 -16.03 -8.14 -6.05
N GLY A 443 -15.70 -7.47 -4.94
CA GLY A 443 -15.75 -6.01 -4.85
C GLY A 443 -14.88 -5.31 -5.90
N MET A 444 -13.66 -5.79 -6.11
CA MET A 444 -12.77 -5.25 -7.16
C MET A 444 -13.33 -5.47 -8.59
N ALA A 445 -13.97 -6.60 -8.84
CA ALA A 445 -14.63 -6.87 -10.13
C ALA A 445 -15.81 -5.90 -10.35
N ILE A 446 -16.61 -5.61 -9.32
CA ILE A 446 -17.66 -4.59 -9.36
C ILE A 446 -17.05 -3.21 -9.69
N MET A 447 -15.94 -2.86 -9.07
CA MET A 447 -15.22 -1.61 -9.37
C MET A 447 -14.74 -1.56 -10.81
N ALA A 448 -14.18 -2.64 -11.33
CA ALA A 448 -13.70 -2.72 -12.71
C ALA A 448 -14.85 -2.53 -13.71
N TYR A 449 -15.98 -3.19 -13.50
CA TYR A 449 -17.17 -3.01 -14.32
C TYR A 449 -17.71 -1.58 -14.29
N ASN A 450 -17.86 -1.00 -13.08
CA ASN A 450 -18.35 0.36 -12.92
C ASN A 450 -17.38 1.39 -13.54
N THR A 451 -16.08 1.15 -13.43
CA THR A 451 -15.03 1.96 -14.08
C THR A 451 -15.14 1.92 -15.59
N TRP A 452 -15.25 0.72 -16.17
CA TRP A 452 -15.41 0.55 -17.62
C TRP A 452 -16.64 1.27 -18.14
N MET A 453 -17.79 1.11 -17.48
CA MET A 453 -19.03 1.79 -17.85
C MET A 453 -18.96 3.32 -17.67
N THR A 454 -18.21 3.80 -16.68
CA THR A 454 -18.01 5.24 -16.48
C THR A 454 -17.15 5.86 -17.58
N LEU A 455 -16.13 5.16 -18.05
CA LEU A 455 -15.18 5.65 -19.04
C LEU A 455 -15.66 5.44 -20.50
N ARG A 456 -16.65 4.58 -20.72
CA ARG A 456 -17.15 4.25 -22.06
C ARG A 456 -17.79 5.46 -22.74
N GLY A 457 -17.31 5.79 -23.92
CA GLY A 457 -18.02 6.61 -24.89
C GLY A 457 -17.82 8.14 -24.77
N ARG A 458 -16.76 8.66 -24.09
CA ARG A 458 -16.49 10.11 -24.09
C ARG A 458 -15.00 10.44 -24.02
N ASP A 459 -14.50 11.12 -25.04
CA ASP A 459 -13.32 11.97 -24.91
C ASP A 459 -13.78 13.34 -24.42
N VAL A 460 -13.32 13.75 -23.25
CA VAL A 460 -13.66 15.03 -22.65
C VAL A 460 -12.41 15.91 -22.58
N PRO A 461 -12.52 17.20 -22.94
CA PRO A 461 -11.41 18.13 -22.79
C PRO A 461 -10.90 18.15 -21.33
N ALA A 462 -9.59 18.16 -21.16
CA ALA A 462 -8.99 18.28 -19.84
C ALA A 462 -9.38 19.63 -19.20
N ALA A 463 -9.58 19.63 -17.88
CA ALA A 463 -9.92 20.85 -17.17
C ALA A 463 -8.84 21.92 -17.34
N THR A 464 -9.28 23.15 -17.58
CA THR A 464 -8.41 24.32 -17.76
C THR A 464 -7.78 24.74 -16.43
N ILE A 465 -6.53 25.17 -16.49
CA ILE A 465 -5.81 25.74 -15.34
C ILE A 465 -6.37 27.14 -15.07
N PRO A 466 -6.82 27.44 -13.84
CA PRO A 466 -7.31 28.77 -13.51
C PRO A 466 -6.25 29.85 -13.81
N GLN A 467 -6.65 30.93 -14.49
CA GLN A 467 -5.81 32.12 -14.58
C GLN A 467 -5.87 32.82 -13.22
N LEU A 468 -4.72 32.92 -12.55
CA LEU A 468 -4.63 33.78 -11.37
C LEU A 468 -4.87 35.23 -11.84
N LYS A 469 -5.89 35.91 -11.30
CA LYS A 469 -5.98 37.34 -11.42
C LYS A 469 -4.71 37.91 -10.81
N ALA A 470 -4.00 38.76 -11.56
CA ALA A 470 -2.92 39.55 -10.99
C ALA A 470 -3.45 40.26 -9.75
N ALA A 471 -2.82 39.99 -8.60
CA ALA A 471 -3.14 40.66 -7.34
C ALA A 471 -2.64 42.08 -7.38
#